data_75652d35455b99bec968215a1e86ed6f
#
_entry.id   75652d35455b99bec968215a1e86ed6f
#
_cell.length_a   1.000
_cell.length_b   1.000
_cell.length_c   1.000
_cell.angle_alpha   90.00
_cell.angle_beta   90.00
_cell.angle_gamma   90.00
#
_symmetry.space_group_name_H-M   'P 1'
#
loop_
_entity.id
_entity.type
_entity.pdbx_description
1 polymer ?
#
loop_
_entity_poly.entity_id
_entity_poly.type
_entity_poly.pdbx_seq_one_letter_code
_entity_poly.pdbx_strand_id
1 'polypeptide(L)'
;MRIVKRGGYAYLFMGSGPGRAFEPTGAAIPVPFSGDFYIGIGLSAHDKDVVEKAIFSNVTLDPLPAGATPVTEKNSALYSTLETVAIDSTIRTIKYVQKARFEAPNWTRDGASFLFNRDGRIWRFPAAVPDPVTAGAQPPPSPEPVAIDTSFATRCNNDHGISPDGTDLVISDNSQDTHDSLVYVLPITGIASGGAPRRITKNSPSYWHGWSPDGKTLAFVGERNGDFDIYTLPASATSSADETRLTTAKGLDDGPEYTPDGKWIYFNSERTGHMQIWRMHPDGSAQEQVTHDEWNNWFPHFSPDGKWMVMLSYDKSVTGHPENKDVQLRLMSMADGKITVLARLFGGQSTINVPSWSPDSKKLAFVSYELLPAETPAK
;
A
#
# COMPACT_ATOMS: atom_id res chain seq x y z
N MET A 1 27.62 -2.12 7.09
CA MET A 1 26.52 -2.81 6.38
C MET A 1 26.44 -4.24 6.89
N ARG A 2 25.26 -4.74 7.12
CA ARG A 2 24.98 -6.14 7.48
C ARG A 2 23.85 -6.66 6.60
N ILE A 3 24.01 -7.85 6.04
CA ILE A 3 22.97 -8.55 5.28
C ILE A 3 22.64 -9.84 6.02
N VAL A 4 21.36 -10.10 6.24
CA VAL A 4 20.89 -11.32 6.90
C VAL A 4 19.92 -12.03 5.97
N LYS A 5 20.25 -13.29 5.58
CA LYS A 5 19.30 -14.13 4.85
C LYS A 5 18.53 -15.00 5.85
N ARG A 6 17.19 -14.93 5.79
CA ARG A 6 16.29 -15.80 6.57
C ARG A 6 15.16 -16.27 5.66
N GLY A 7 14.96 -17.59 5.64
CA GLY A 7 13.96 -18.16 4.73
C GLY A 7 14.18 -17.72 3.30
N GLY A 8 13.15 -17.24 2.64
CA GLY A 8 13.15 -16.74 1.26
C GLY A 8 13.60 -15.29 1.09
N TYR A 9 14.07 -14.61 2.16
CA TYR A 9 14.36 -13.18 2.13
C TYR A 9 15.76 -12.82 2.58
N ALA A 10 16.31 -11.73 2.03
CA ALA A 10 17.50 -11.05 2.52
C ALA A 10 17.11 -9.67 3.10
N TYR A 11 17.64 -9.36 4.26
CA TYR A 11 17.41 -8.13 5.02
C TYR A 11 18.70 -7.32 5.07
N LEU A 12 18.63 -6.03 4.79
CA LEU A 12 19.77 -5.13 4.79
C LEU A 12 19.72 -4.21 6.02
N PHE A 13 20.85 -4.08 6.70
CA PHE A 13 21.03 -3.20 7.85
C PHE A 13 22.21 -2.28 7.61
N MET A 14 22.09 -1.02 8.01
CA MET A 14 23.16 -0.03 7.95
C MET A 14 23.48 0.51 9.33
N GLY A 15 24.74 0.81 9.56
CA GLY A 15 25.23 1.50 10.75
C GLY A 15 26.08 2.69 10.33
N SER A 16 25.91 3.87 10.95
CA SER A 16 26.55 5.12 10.54
C SER A 16 27.91 5.39 11.22
N GLY A 17 28.62 4.36 11.70
CA GLY A 17 29.94 4.53 12.29
C GLY A 17 30.34 3.40 13.25
N PRO A 18 31.58 3.40 13.73
CA PRO A 18 32.08 2.40 14.65
C PRO A 18 31.29 2.37 15.96
N GLY A 19 30.83 1.18 16.37
CA GLY A 19 30.10 0.98 17.63
C GLY A 19 28.62 1.40 17.62
N ARG A 20 28.07 1.84 16.48
CA ARG A 20 26.64 2.09 16.35
C ARG A 20 25.88 0.82 16.01
N ALA A 21 24.65 0.71 16.53
CA ALA A 21 23.74 -0.36 16.18
C ALA A 21 23.45 -0.38 14.66
N PHE A 22 23.24 -1.54 14.12
CA PHE A 22 22.76 -1.71 12.75
C PHE A 22 21.25 -1.53 12.73
N GLU A 23 20.79 -0.54 11.99
CA GLU A 23 19.36 -0.27 11.80
C GLU A 23 18.88 -0.87 10.46
N PRO A 24 17.65 -1.41 10.40
CA PRO A 24 17.06 -1.88 9.15
C PRO A 24 16.97 -0.72 8.15
N THR A 25 17.29 -1.01 6.90
CA THR A 25 17.15 -0.01 5.82
C THR A 25 15.78 -0.06 5.15
N GLY A 26 14.94 -1.02 5.54
CA GLY A 26 13.69 -1.36 4.90
C GLY A 26 13.87 -2.28 3.70
N ALA A 27 12.75 -2.81 3.20
CA ALA A 27 12.67 -3.66 2.02
C ALA A 27 13.40 -5.01 2.12
N ALA A 28 12.74 -5.99 2.70
CA ALA A 28 13.14 -7.39 2.53
C ALA A 28 13.18 -7.76 1.05
N ILE A 29 14.30 -8.25 0.58
CA ILE A 29 14.51 -8.64 -0.82
C ILE A 29 14.24 -10.14 -0.95
N PRO A 30 13.30 -10.59 -1.78
CA PRO A 30 13.08 -12.01 -2.02
C PRO A 30 14.31 -12.66 -2.66
N VAL A 31 14.83 -13.69 -1.99
CA VAL A 31 15.96 -14.51 -2.47
C VAL A 31 15.63 -15.99 -2.27
N PRO A 32 14.84 -16.60 -3.16
CA PRO A 32 14.29 -17.94 -3.01
C PRO A 32 15.33 -19.06 -3.30
N PHE A 33 16.53 -18.93 -2.76
CA PHE A 33 17.56 -19.96 -2.93
C PHE A 33 17.29 -21.16 -2.01
N SER A 34 17.13 -22.32 -2.58
CA SER A 34 16.86 -23.59 -1.88
C SER A 34 18.06 -24.55 -1.81
N GLY A 35 19.16 -24.23 -2.47
CA GLY A 35 20.40 -25.01 -2.50
C GLY A 35 21.62 -24.17 -2.12
N ASP A 36 22.80 -24.67 -2.45
CA ASP A 36 24.04 -23.93 -2.27
C ASP A 36 24.07 -22.66 -3.10
N PHE A 37 24.56 -21.58 -2.56
CA PHE A 37 24.66 -20.29 -3.24
C PHE A 37 25.95 -19.56 -2.89
N TYR A 38 26.38 -18.68 -3.78
CA TYR A 38 27.56 -17.84 -3.58
C TYR A 38 27.15 -16.47 -3.05
N ILE A 39 27.94 -15.93 -2.14
CA ILE A 39 27.79 -14.57 -1.65
C ILE A 39 28.95 -13.76 -2.20
N GLY A 40 28.64 -12.61 -2.82
CA GLY A 40 29.62 -11.67 -3.32
C GLY A 40 29.29 -10.25 -2.94
N ILE A 41 30.31 -9.41 -2.86
CA ILE A 41 30.18 -7.97 -2.69
C ILE A 41 30.61 -7.32 -4.00
N GLY A 42 29.76 -6.49 -4.57
CA GLY A 42 30.05 -5.77 -5.80
C GLY A 42 29.84 -4.27 -5.63
N LEU A 43 30.53 -3.49 -6.43
CA LEU A 43 30.34 -2.05 -6.58
C LEU A 43 29.98 -1.74 -8.03
N SER A 44 29.01 -0.85 -8.23
CA SER A 44 28.68 -0.31 -9.55
C SER A 44 28.59 1.21 -9.46
N ALA A 45 29.25 1.91 -10.35
CA ALA A 45 29.18 3.36 -10.44
C ALA A 45 27.83 3.87 -10.99
N HIS A 46 27.00 3.00 -11.58
CA HIS A 46 25.75 3.37 -12.28
C HIS A 46 25.91 4.39 -13.41
N ASP A 47 27.14 4.86 -13.64
CA ASP A 47 27.53 5.74 -14.72
C ASP A 47 28.74 5.14 -15.44
N LYS A 48 28.61 4.93 -16.76
CA LYS A 48 29.66 4.30 -17.59
C LYS A 48 30.93 5.15 -17.69
N ASP A 49 30.83 6.44 -17.44
CA ASP A 49 31.93 7.41 -17.57
C ASP A 49 32.59 7.74 -16.22
N VAL A 50 32.10 7.14 -15.14
CA VAL A 50 32.60 7.33 -13.78
C VAL A 50 33.24 6.06 -13.23
N VAL A 51 34.44 6.20 -12.66
CA VAL A 51 35.10 5.12 -11.92
C VAL A 51 34.94 5.37 -10.42
N GLU A 52 34.24 4.48 -9.74
CA GLU A 52 34.08 4.51 -8.29
C GLU A 52 34.98 3.47 -7.62
N LYS A 53 35.40 3.77 -6.40
CA LYS A 53 36.20 2.87 -5.56
C LYS A 53 35.54 2.71 -4.21
N ALA A 54 35.32 1.46 -3.82
CA ALA A 54 34.94 1.11 -2.45
C ALA A 54 36.04 0.27 -1.78
N ILE A 55 36.21 0.45 -0.48
CA ILE A 55 37.07 -0.35 0.35
C ILE A 55 36.16 -1.13 1.32
N PHE A 56 36.21 -2.45 1.22
CA PHE A 56 35.53 -3.35 2.15
C PHE A 56 36.56 -3.87 3.15
N SER A 57 36.29 -3.69 4.44
CA SER A 57 37.11 -4.20 5.53
C SER A 57 36.26 -4.86 6.59
N ASN A 58 36.87 -5.75 7.38
CA ASN A 58 36.20 -6.50 8.45
C ASN A 58 34.96 -7.27 7.95
N VAL A 59 35.06 -7.86 6.76
CA VAL A 59 34.00 -8.68 6.21
C VAL A 59 33.98 -10.03 6.93
N THR A 60 32.86 -10.36 7.55
CA THR A 60 32.63 -11.66 8.19
C THR A 60 31.42 -12.35 7.57
N LEU A 61 31.42 -13.67 7.62
CA LEU A 61 30.26 -14.49 7.25
C LEU A 61 29.94 -15.39 8.46
N ASP A 62 28.82 -15.07 9.12
CA ASP A 62 28.37 -15.77 10.30
C ASP A 62 27.13 -16.61 9.98
N PRO A 63 27.15 -17.92 10.05
CA PRO A 63 25.93 -18.73 9.92
C PRO A 63 24.99 -18.43 11.07
N LEU A 64 23.67 -18.42 10.79
CA LEU A 64 22.69 -18.34 11.86
C LEU A 64 22.83 -19.54 12.79
N PRO A 65 22.72 -19.34 14.13
CA PRO A 65 22.81 -20.45 15.08
C PRO A 65 21.84 -21.58 14.72
N ALA A 66 22.30 -22.81 14.82
CA ALA A 66 21.45 -23.99 14.66
C ALA A 66 20.30 -23.90 15.69
N GLY A 67 19.05 -24.06 15.24
CA GLY A 67 17.88 -23.95 16.11
C GLY A 67 17.42 -22.50 16.38
N ALA A 68 17.88 -21.51 15.60
CA ALA A 68 17.33 -20.18 15.66
C ALA A 68 15.81 -20.24 15.49
N THR A 69 15.07 -19.70 16.46
CA THR A 69 13.61 -19.70 16.44
C THR A 69 13.13 -18.97 15.18
N PRO A 70 12.22 -19.55 14.39
CA PRO A 70 11.60 -18.86 13.28
C PRO A 70 11.01 -17.52 13.74
N VAL A 71 11.20 -16.48 12.95
CA VAL A 71 10.59 -15.18 13.23
C VAL A 71 9.11 -15.27 12.95
N THR A 72 8.30 -14.95 13.96
CA THR A 72 6.83 -14.92 13.90
C THR A 72 6.36 -13.56 14.39
N GLU A 73 5.11 -13.19 14.13
CA GLU A 73 4.54 -11.94 14.64
C GLU A 73 4.65 -11.79 16.16
N LYS A 74 4.59 -12.90 16.89
CA LYS A 74 4.65 -12.90 18.37
C LYS A 74 6.04 -12.60 18.94
N ASN A 75 7.11 -12.87 18.19
CA ASN A 75 8.50 -12.72 18.66
C ASN A 75 9.31 -11.75 17.81
N SER A 76 8.64 -10.88 17.08
CA SER A 76 9.23 -9.93 16.15
C SER A 76 8.79 -8.50 16.40
N ALA A 77 9.60 -7.57 15.93
CA ALA A 77 9.21 -6.20 15.70
C ALA A 77 8.82 -6.06 14.22
N LEU A 78 7.67 -5.44 13.98
CA LEU A 78 7.24 -5.09 12.63
C LEU A 78 7.89 -3.77 12.21
N TYR A 79 8.47 -3.77 11.02
CA TYR A 79 8.90 -2.57 10.32
C TYR A 79 8.08 -2.41 9.06
N SER A 80 7.59 -1.19 8.82
CA SER A 80 6.93 -0.80 7.58
C SER A 80 7.88 0.06 6.75
N THR A 81 7.88 -0.15 5.45
CA THR A 81 8.70 0.60 4.48
C THR A 81 7.81 1.17 3.40
N LEU A 82 7.77 2.50 3.28
CA LEU A 82 7.17 3.20 2.14
C LEU A 82 8.15 3.16 0.98
N GLU A 83 7.72 2.65 -0.14
CA GLU A 83 8.54 2.50 -1.33
C GLU A 83 7.84 3.03 -2.57
N THR A 84 8.65 3.32 -3.58
CA THR A 84 8.17 3.57 -4.94
C THR A 84 8.90 2.69 -5.94
N VAL A 85 8.21 2.33 -7.02
CA VAL A 85 8.77 1.60 -8.15
C VAL A 85 8.29 2.22 -9.46
N ALA A 86 9.18 2.39 -10.44
CA ALA A 86 8.78 2.83 -11.78
C ALA A 86 8.19 1.65 -12.57
N ILE A 87 7.21 1.91 -13.43
CA ILE A 87 6.50 0.86 -14.19
C ILE A 87 7.39 0.11 -15.20
N ASP A 88 8.48 0.72 -15.61
CA ASP A 88 9.49 0.18 -16.53
C ASP A 88 10.73 -0.37 -15.82
N SER A 89 10.69 -0.49 -14.49
CA SER A 89 11.82 -0.90 -13.67
C SER A 89 11.36 -1.87 -12.57
N THR A 90 12.28 -2.67 -12.08
CA THR A 90 12.12 -3.48 -10.86
C THR A 90 12.88 -2.89 -9.66
N ILE A 91 13.51 -1.72 -9.85
CA ILE A 91 14.28 -1.04 -8.80
C ILE A 91 13.30 -0.33 -7.87
N ARG A 92 13.31 -0.75 -6.62
CA ARG A 92 12.50 -0.17 -5.54
C ARG A 92 13.27 0.96 -4.87
N THR A 93 12.62 2.10 -4.67
CA THR A 93 13.21 3.25 -3.98
C THR A 93 12.54 3.44 -2.63
N ILE A 94 13.30 3.33 -1.56
CA ILE A 94 12.82 3.53 -0.18
C ILE A 94 12.61 5.03 0.06
N LYS A 95 11.45 5.37 0.60
CA LYS A 95 11.07 6.75 0.97
C LYS A 95 11.06 6.96 2.47
N TYR A 96 10.52 6.00 3.22
CA TYR A 96 10.41 6.09 4.66
C TYR A 96 10.37 4.69 5.29
N VAL A 97 11.01 4.54 6.45
CA VAL A 97 11.03 3.29 7.22
C VAL A 97 10.68 3.59 8.67
N GLN A 98 9.83 2.79 9.26
CA GLN A 98 9.47 2.93 10.67
C GLN A 98 9.25 1.58 11.36
N LYS A 99 9.67 1.49 12.62
CA LYS A 99 9.35 0.38 13.53
C LYS A 99 7.93 0.59 14.07
N ALA A 100 6.96 0.50 13.22
CA ALA A 100 5.52 0.54 13.49
C ALA A 100 4.79 0.12 12.23
N ARG A 101 3.51 -0.23 12.35
CA ARG A 101 2.64 -0.39 11.18
C ARG A 101 2.22 0.97 10.66
N PHE A 102 2.39 1.19 9.38
CA PHE A 102 1.68 2.20 8.59
C PHE A 102 1.28 1.59 7.25
N GLU A 103 0.28 2.16 6.57
CA GLU A 103 -0.53 1.44 5.60
C GLU A 103 -1.00 2.32 4.45
N ALA A 104 -1.24 1.68 3.27
CA ALA A 104 -2.04 2.23 2.19
C ALA A 104 -1.59 3.64 1.72
N PRO A 105 -0.44 3.75 1.06
CA PRO A 105 0.08 5.03 0.62
C PRO A 105 -0.75 5.58 -0.54
N ASN A 106 -1.19 6.82 -0.43
CA ASN A 106 -1.92 7.53 -1.46
C ASN A 106 -1.13 8.76 -1.89
N TRP A 107 -0.82 8.90 -3.17
CA TRP A 107 -0.04 10.04 -3.67
C TRP A 107 -0.93 11.27 -3.84
N THR A 108 -0.48 12.44 -3.35
CA THR A 108 -1.23 13.69 -3.57
C THR A 108 -1.26 14.07 -5.05
N ARG A 109 -2.32 14.76 -5.49
CA ARG A 109 -2.54 15.09 -6.92
C ARG A 109 -1.47 16.03 -7.50
N ASP A 110 -0.83 16.83 -6.64
CA ASP A 110 0.33 17.67 -7.00
C ASP A 110 1.66 16.91 -7.03
N GLY A 111 1.67 15.64 -6.63
CA GLY A 111 2.86 14.82 -6.55
C GLY A 111 3.80 15.14 -5.40
N ALA A 112 3.46 16.09 -4.54
CA ALA A 112 4.36 16.63 -3.53
C ALA A 112 4.44 15.77 -2.27
N SER A 113 3.42 14.94 -1.99
CA SER A 113 3.36 14.16 -0.74
C SER A 113 2.71 12.80 -0.94
N PHE A 114 2.94 11.92 0.04
CA PHE A 114 2.14 10.73 0.29
C PHE A 114 1.24 10.96 1.49
N LEU A 115 0.03 10.41 1.44
CA LEU A 115 -0.81 10.20 2.62
C LEU A 115 -0.79 8.71 2.94
N PHE A 116 -0.80 8.37 4.22
CA PHE A 116 -0.91 6.97 4.67
C PHE A 116 -1.58 6.90 6.04
N ASN A 117 -2.18 5.75 6.34
CA ASN A 117 -2.74 5.47 7.66
C ASN A 117 -1.64 4.99 8.62
N ARG A 118 -1.66 5.49 9.86
CA ARG A 118 -0.86 4.99 10.98
C ARG A 118 -1.57 5.29 12.29
N ASP A 119 -1.71 4.30 13.15
CA ASP A 119 -2.32 4.42 14.48
C ASP A 119 -3.72 5.05 14.44
N GLY A 120 -4.54 4.68 13.44
CA GLY A 120 -5.90 5.17 13.25
C GLY A 120 -6.00 6.62 12.78
N ARG A 121 -4.92 7.21 12.29
CA ARG A 121 -4.87 8.58 11.75
C ARG A 121 -4.26 8.61 10.37
N ILE A 122 -4.56 9.67 9.62
CA ILE A 122 -3.95 9.92 8.32
C ILE A 122 -2.75 10.85 8.50
N TRP A 123 -1.63 10.45 7.93
CA TRP A 123 -0.36 11.16 8.00
C TRP A 123 0.07 11.61 6.61
N ARG A 124 0.73 12.75 6.54
CA ARG A 124 1.33 13.29 5.32
C ARG A 124 2.85 13.19 5.41
N PHE A 125 3.47 12.72 4.32
CA PHE A 125 4.92 12.61 4.19
C PHE A 125 5.37 13.16 2.84
N PRO A 126 6.46 13.97 2.75
CA PRO A 126 6.93 14.52 1.48
C PRO A 126 7.40 13.44 0.50
N ALA A 127 7.01 13.54 -0.76
CA ALA A 127 7.42 12.60 -1.81
C ALA A 127 8.88 12.80 -2.25
N ALA A 128 9.35 14.05 -2.23
CA ALA A 128 10.74 14.39 -2.44
C ALA A 128 11.51 14.23 -1.12
N VAL A 129 12.26 13.15 -1.00
CA VAL A 129 13.26 13.00 0.07
C VAL A 129 14.57 13.55 -0.49
N PRO A 130 15.29 14.41 0.26
CA PRO A 130 16.57 14.93 -0.19
C PRO A 130 17.50 13.79 -0.58
N ASP A 131 18.16 13.90 -1.74
CA ASP A 131 19.19 12.95 -2.14
C ASP A 131 20.30 12.90 -1.08
N PRO A 132 20.86 11.72 -0.79
CA PRO A 132 22.02 11.62 0.08
C PRO A 132 23.14 12.49 -0.49
N VAL A 133 23.56 13.45 0.29
CA VAL A 133 24.47 14.51 -0.07
C VAL A 133 25.81 13.98 -0.56
N THR A 134 26.43 14.75 -1.49
CA THR A 134 27.84 14.74 -1.88
C THR A 134 28.79 14.28 -0.77
N ALA A 135 29.70 13.39 -1.10
CA ALA A 135 30.67 12.79 -0.18
C ALA A 135 31.29 13.81 0.82
N GLY A 136 31.04 13.57 2.10
CA GLY A 136 31.60 14.34 3.21
C GLY A 136 30.63 15.24 3.98
N ALA A 137 29.43 15.50 3.52
CA ALA A 137 28.40 16.21 4.29
C ALA A 137 27.53 15.22 5.08
N GLN A 138 27.05 15.62 6.26
CA GLN A 138 26.02 14.83 6.96
C GLN A 138 24.72 14.90 6.17
N PRO A 139 24.05 13.75 5.92
CA PRO A 139 22.74 13.79 5.28
C PRO A 139 21.79 14.64 6.13
N PRO A 140 20.91 15.44 5.51
CA PRO A 140 19.87 16.14 6.26
C PRO A 140 19.03 15.11 7.03
N PRO A 141 18.46 15.49 8.18
CA PRO A 141 17.55 14.59 8.91
C PRO A 141 16.41 14.19 7.97
N SER A 142 16.05 12.90 8.00
CA SER A 142 14.88 12.42 7.26
C SER A 142 13.66 13.21 7.72
N PRO A 143 12.80 13.65 6.79
CA PRO A 143 11.57 14.32 7.18
C PRO A 143 10.68 13.37 8.02
N GLU A 144 9.97 13.93 8.98
CA GLU A 144 9.00 13.19 9.78
C GLU A 144 7.60 13.37 9.21
N PRO A 145 6.75 12.32 9.23
CA PRO A 145 5.36 12.44 8.86
C PRO A 145 4.60 13.41 9.77
N VAL A 146 3.67 14.16 9.20
CA VAL A 146 2.80 15.09 9.92
C VAL A 146 1.37 14.58 9.88
N ALA A 147 0.72 14.47 11.05
CA ALA A 147 -0.67 14.05 11.13
C ALA A 147 -1.60 15.11 10.53
N ILE A 148 -2.58 14.67 9.74
CA ILE A 148 -3.71 15.50 9.32
C ILE A 148 -4.73 15.52 10.47
N ASP A 149 -5.25 16.68 10.82
CA ASP A 149 -6.30 16.78 11.83
C ASP A 149 -7.62 16.23 11.25
N THR A 150 -8.02 15.08 11.73
CA THR A 150 -9.27 14.39 11.38
C THR A 150 -10.33 14.56 12.49
N SER A 151 -10.13 15.48 13.45
CA SER A 151 -11.03 15.75 14.57
C SER A 151 -11.31 14.47 15.39
N PHE A 152 -12.57 14.08 15.53
CA PHE A 152 -12.97 12.88 16.27
C PHE A 152 -12.55 11.56 15.60
N ALA A 153 -12.30 11.56 14.28
CA ALA A 153 -11.98 10.36 13.53
C ALA A 153 -10.53 9.94 13.83
N THR A 154 -10.37 9.09 14.81
CA THR A 154 -9.08 8.64 15.36
C THR A 154 -8.86 7.14 15.24
N ARG A 155 -9.80 6.47 14.59
CA ARG A 155 -9.77 5.03 14.32
C ARG A 155 -10.04 4.78 12.83
N CYS A 156 -9.38 5.59 11.98
CA CYS A 156 -9.38 5.38 10.54
C CYS A 156 -8.72 4.03 10.23
N ASN A 157 -9.32 3.28 9.31
CA ASN A 157 -8.67 2.12 8.73
C ASN A 157 -7.83 2.52 7.50
N ASN A 158 -7.35 1.56 6.73
CA ASN A 158 -6.50 1.79 5.57
C ASN A 158 -7.23 2.30 4.33
N ASP A 159 -8.58 2.40 4.36
CA ASP A 159 -9.38 2.83 3.21
C ASP A 159 -9.62 4.35 3.26
N HIS A 160 -8.77 5.07 2.58
CA HIS A 160 -8.82 6.53 2.47
C HIS A 160 -8.42 6.97 1.06
N GLY A 161 -8.76 8.19 0.67
CA GLY A 161 -8.36 8.68 -0.64
C GLY A 161 -8.66 10.13 -0.90
N ILE A 162 -8.02 10.64 -1.94
CA ILE A 162 -8.02 12.04 -2.30
C ILE A 162 -8.98 12.26 -3.47
N SER A 163 -9.83 13.29 -3.38
CA SER A 163 -10.73 13.69 -4.47
C SER A 163 -9.97 13.97 -5.77
N PRO A 164 -10.61 13.86 -6.93
CA PRO A 164 -9.95 14.12 -8.22
C PRO A 164 -9.35 15.52 -8.35
N ASP A 165 -9.97 16.53 -7.73
CA ASP A 165 -9.47 17.90 -7.69
C ASP A 165 -8.40 18.16 -6.62
N GLY A 166 -8.16 17.19 -5.75
CA GLY A 166 -7.14 17.26 -4.70
C GLY A 166 -7.54 18.08 -3.47
N THR A 167 -8.81 18.46 -3.33
CA THR A 167 -9.27 19.36 -2.23
C THR A 167 -9.79 18.62 -1.02
N ASP A 168 -10.37 17.43 -1.23
CA ASP A 168 -11.00 16.64 -0.19
C ASP A 168 -10.27 15.33 0.06
N LEU A 169 -10.35 14.87 1.29
CA LEU A 169 -9.92 13.56 1.75
C LEU A 169 -11.17 12.78 2.18
N VAL A 170 -11.33 11.56 1.69
CA VAL A 170 -12.30 10.61 2.23
C VAL A 170 -11.59 9.63 3.15
N ILE A 171 -12.24 9.25 4.23
CA ILE A 171 -11.75 8.28 5.21
C ILE A 171 -12.86 7.30 5.58
N SER A 172 -12.46 6.08 5.91
CA SER A 172 -13.30 5.10 6.61
C SER A 172 -12.87 5.05 8.07
N ASP A 173 -13.77 5.37 8.99
CA ASP A 173 -13.44 5.50 10.41
C ASP A 173 -14.50 4.83 11.30
N ASN A 174 -14.07 4.18 12.39
CA ASN A 174 -14.92 3.46 13.33
C ASN A 174 -14.93 4.09 14.75
N SER A 175 -14.64 5.39 14.88
CA SER A 175 -14.62 6.10 16.16
C SER A 175 -16.02 6.40 16.74
N GLN A 176 -17.06 6.30 15.91
CA GLN A 176 -18.44 6.62 16.33
C GLN A 176 -19.19 5.40 16.87
N ASP A 177 -20.40 5.60 17.33
CA ASP A 177 -21.21 4.72 18.18
C ASP A 177 -21.38 3.26 17.75
N THR A 178 -21.17 2.93 16.48
CA THR A 178 -21.40 1.57 15.97
C THR A 178 -20.22 0.64 16.17
N HIS A 179 -19.03 1.17 16.45
CA HIS A 179 -17.74 0.48 16.41
C HIS A 179 -17.39 -0.14 15.06
N ASP A 180 -18.20 0.11 14.04
CA ASP A 180 -17.99 -0.31 12.64
C ASP A 180 -17.64 0.88 11.77
N SER A 181 -16.90 0.63 10.67
CA SER A 181 -16.47 1.68 9.74
C SER A 181 -17.64 2.40 9.07
N LEU A 182 -17.51 3.71 9.01
CA LEU A 182 -18.39 4.63 8.27
C LEU A 182 -17.52 5.54 7.40
N VAL A 183 -18.06 5.98 6.27
CA VAL A 183 -17.35 6.86 5.34
C VAL A 183 -17.60 8.33 5.67
N TYR A 184 -16.52 9.09 5.72
CA TYR A 184 -16.52 10.54 5.97
C TYR A 184 -15.70 11.27 4.93
N VAL A 185 -16.03 12.56 4.69
CA VAL A 185 -15.27 13.48 3.84
C VAL A 185 -14.86 14.70 4.66
N LEU A 186 -13.64 15.16 4.46
CA LEU A 186 -13.05 16.34 5.09
C LEU A 186 -12.07 17.03 4.14
N PRO A 187 -11.73 18.31 4.36
CA PRO A 187 -10.68 18.97 3.59
C PRO A 187 -9.33 18.24 3.72
N ILE A 188 -8.57 18.11 2.65
CA ILE A 188 -7.25 17.45 2.65
C ILE A 188 -6.22 18.17 3.54
N THR A 189 -6.46 19.43 3.87
CA THR A 189 -5.65 20.21 4.81
C THR A 189 -5.93 19.89 6.28
N GLY A 190 -6.93 19.06 6.55
CA GLY A 190 -7.43 18.76 7.88
C GLY A 190 -8.59 19.65 8.30
N ILE A 191 -9.16 19.32 9.44
CA ILE A 191 -10.33 20.03 10.01
C ILE A 191 -9.86 21.27 10.78
N ALA A 192 -10.48 22.43 10.49
CA ALA A 192 -10.29 23.62 11.30
C ALA A 192 -10.86 23.42 12.72
N SER A 193 -10.32 24.15 13.70
CA SER A 193 -10.71 24.06 15.11
C SER A 193 -12.24 24.14 15.29
N GLY A 194 -12.80 23.16 15.96
CA GLY A 194 -14.24 23.06 16.23
C GLY A 194 -15.08 22.48 15.10
N GLY A 195 -14.47 22.10 13.96
CA GLY A 195 -15.13 21.38 12.89
C GLY A 195 -15.16 19.87 13.08
N ALA A 196 -15.81 19.17 12.15
CA ALA A 196 -15.86 17.71 12.12
C ALA A 196 -15.93 17.20 10.65
N PRO A 197 -15.42 15.99 10.40
CA PRO A 197 -15.62 15.33 9.10
C PRO A 197 -17.12 15.16 8.81
N ARG A 198 -17.49 15.35 7.56
CA ARG A 198 -18.88 15.16 7.11
C ARG A 198 -19.15 13.69 6.85
N ARG A 199 -20.07 13.11 7.61
CA ARG A 199 -20.51 11.73 7.43
C ARG A 199 -21.27 11.55 6.12
N ILE A 200 -20.91 10.52 5.35
CA ILE A 200 -21.49 10.19 4.05
C ILE A 200 -22.46 9.01 4.19
N THR A 201 -21.97 7.87 4.71
CA THR A 201 -22.78 6.65 4.79
C THR A 201 -23.70 6.64 5.99
N LYS A 202 -24.92 6.12 5.78
CA LYS A 202 -25.93 5.91 6.80
C LYS A 202 -25.68 4.65 7.59
N ASN A 203 -25.36 3.56 6.87
CA ASN A 203 -25.21 2.21 7.40
C ASN A 203 -23.73 1.85 7.59
N SER A 204 -23.47 0.96 8.54
CA SER A 204 -22.16 0.35 8.82
C SER A 204 -22.24 -1.17 8.73
N PRO A 205 -21.14 -1.87 8.47
CA PRO A 205 -19.87 -1.30 8.03
C PRO A 205 -19.93 -0.77 6.59
N SER A 206 -19.12 0.24 6.32
CA SER A 206 -18.91 0.81 5.01
C SER A 206 -17.46 1.22 4.87
N TYR A 207 -16.79 0.79 3.78
CA TYR A 207 -15.37 1.00 3.51
C TYR A 207 -15.21 1.68 2.15
N TRP A 208 -14.55 2.83 2.12
CA TRP A 208 -14.38 3.58 0.88
C TRP A 208 -13.28 2.99 0.01
N HIS A 209 -13.48 3.05 -1.34
CA HIS A 209 -12.45 2.64 -2.28
C HIS A 209 -12.30 3.57 -3.49
N GLY A 210 -13.34 4.24 -3.97
CA GLY A 210 -13.24 4.99 -5.22
C GLY A 210 -14.00 6.30 -5.28
N TRP A 211 -13.43 7.27 -5.98
CA TRP A 211 -14.08 8.49 -6.47
C TRP A 211 -14.40 8.34 -7.96
N SER A 212 -15.59 8.79 -8.39
CA SER A 212 -15.78 9.02 -9.82
C SER A 212 -14.84 10.13 -10.32
N PRO A 213 -14.34 10.06 -11.57
CA PRO A 213 -13.38 11.06 -12.07
C PRO A 213 -13.90 12.50 -12.07
N ASP A 214 -15.22 12.70 -12.13
CA ASP A 214 -15.85 14.01 -12.02
C ASP A 214 -16.04 14.50 -10.57
N GLY A 215 -15.61 13.70 -9.59
CA GLY A 215 -15.69 14.01 -8.16
C GLY A 215 -17.09 13.97 -7.55
N LYS A 216 -18.12 13.51 -8.29
CA LYS A 216 -19.51 13.60 -7.84
C LYS A 216 -20.03 12.37 -7.13
N THR A 217 -19.38 11.22 -7.28
CA THR A 217 -19.85 9.94 -6.75
C THR A 217 -18.72 9.23 -6.00
N LEU A 218 -19.07 8.65 -4.87
CA LEU A 218 -18.21 7.74 -4.10
C LEU A 218 -18.66 6.31 -4.33
N ALA A 219 -17.70 5.41 -4.56
CA ALA A 219 -17.89 3.97 -4.52
C ALA A 219 -17.26 3.40 -3.25
N PHE A 220 -17.96 2.48 -2.62
CA PHE A 220 -17.55 1.84 -1.37
C PHE A 220 -18.09 0.43 -1.28
N VAL A 221 -17.50 -0.37 -0.42
CA VAL A 221 -18.03 -1.68 -0.06
C VAL A 221 -18.79 -1.58 1.25
N GLY A 222 -19.90 -2.29 1.34
CA GLY A 222 -20.69 -2.34 2.56
C GLY A 222 -21.27 -3.72 2.82
N GLU A 223 -21.24 -4.14 4.08
CA GLU A 223 -21.98 -5.35 4.48
C GLU A 223 -23.43 -5.01 4.74
N ARG A 224 -24.31 -5.62 3.96
CA ARG A 224 -25.75 -5.49 4.12
C ARG A 224 -26.38 -6.87 4.03
N ASN A 225 -27.18 -7.22 5.05
CA ASN A 225 -27.85 -8.52 5.13
C ASN A 225 -26.89 -9.73 5.11
N GLY A 226 -25.66 -9.56 5.65
CA GLY A 226 -24.67 -10.63 5.76
C GLY A 226 -23.86 -10.88 4.48
N ASP A 227 -23.90 -9.96 3.51
CA ASP A 227 -23.10 -10.03 2.29
C ASP A 227 -22.40 -8.69 2.03
N PHE A 228 -21.19 -8.74 1.49
CA PHE A 228 -20.40 -7.56 1.13
C PHE A 228 -20.58 -7.26 -0.36
N ASP A 229 -21.11 -6.08 -0.64
CA ASP A 229 -21.39 -5.63 -1.99
C ASP A 229 -20.88 -4.23 -2.26
N ILE A 230 -20.80 -3.89 -3.54
CA ILE A 230 -20.45 -2.56 -4.01
C ILE A 230 -21.66 -1.64 -3.98
N TYR A 231 -21.46 -0.47 -3.38
CA TYR A 231 -22.44 0.60 -3.30
C TYR A 231 -21.88 1.91 -3.81
N THR A 232 -22.78 2.82 -4.19
CA THR A 232 -22.42 4.21 -4.52
C THR A 232 -23.31 5.20 -3.80
N LEU A 233 -22.75 6.40 -3.58
CA LEU A 233 -23.45 7.58 -3.05
C LEU A 233 -22.92 8.84 -3.74
N PRO A 234 -23.76 9.90 -3.89
CA PRO A 234 -23.26 11.22 -4.25
C PRO A 234 -22.18 11.69 -3.24
N ALA A 235 -21.09 12.24 -3.72
CA ALA A 235 -20.03 12.78 -2.85
C ALA A 235 -20.51 13.94 -1.96
N SER A 236 -21.59 14.64 -2.38
CA SER A 236 -22.28 15.65 -1.58
C SER A 236 -23.28 15.08 -0.58
N ALA A 237 -23.47 13.76 -0.54
CA ALA A 237 -24.42 13.10 0.35
C ALA A 237 -24.16 13.41 1.83
N THR A 238 -25.20 13.26 2.60
CA THR A 238 -25.16 13.23 4.07
C THR A 238 -25.63 11.87 4.54
N SER A 239 -25.47 11.58 5.82
CA SER A 239 -25.85 10.30 6.44
C SER A 239 -27.34 9.92 6.31
N SER A 240 -28.17 10.74 5.69
CA SER A 240 -29.58 10.44 5.41
C SER A 240 -29.83 9.97 3.98
N ALA A 241 -28.83 10.03 3.09
CA ALA A 241 -28.97 9.61 1.70
C ALA A 241 -29.10 8.09 1.58
N ASP A 242 -29.89 7.65 0.58
CA ASP A 242 -30.03 6.23 0.27
C ASP A 242 -28.88 5.76 -0.61
N GLU A 243 -28.33 4.60 -0.27
CA GLU A 243 -27.22 3.94 -0.95
C GLU A 243 -27.74 3.23 -2.20
N THR A 244 -27.02 3.32 -3.32
CA THR A 244 -27.31 2.53 -4.52
C THR A 244 -26.44 1.28 -4.53
N ARG A 245 -27.05 0.10 -4.38
CA ARG A 245 -26.35 -1.20 -4.48
C ARG A 245 -26.12 -1.55 -5.94
N LEU A 246 -24.87 -1.86 -6.31
CA LEU A 246 -24.46 -2.18 -7.68
C LEU A 246 -24.23 -3.68 -7.90
N THR A 247 -23.83 -4.42 -6.88
CA THR A 247 -23.62 -5.86 -6.96
C THR A 247 -24.57 -6.62 -6.05
N THR A 248 -24.91 -7.85 -6.43
CA THR A 248 -25.85 -8.73 -5.71
C THR A 248 -25.45 -10.20 -5.82
N ALA A 249 -24.30 -10.49 -6.41
CA ALA A 249 -23.79 -11.85 -6.50
C ALA A 249 -23.40 -12.33 -5.10
N LYS A 250 -23.65 -13.61 -4.82
CA LYS A 250 -23.26 -14.19 -3.55
C LYS A 250 -21.73 -14.24 -3.42
N GLY A 251 -21.23 -13.89 -2.25
CA GLY A 251 -19.81 -13.84 -1.91
C GLY A 251 -19.29 -12.39 -1.85
N LEU A 252 -18.03 -12.25 -1.45
CA LEU A 252 -17.40 -10.96 -1.24
C LEU A 252 -17.16 -10.24 -2.58
N ASP A 253 -17.74 -9.04 -2.71
CA ASP A 253 -17.37 -8.05 -3.73
C ASP A 253 -16.74 -6.84 -3.02
N ASP A 254 -15.53 -6.44 -3.42
CA ASP A 254 -14.74 -5.42 -2.71
C ASP A 254 -13.87 -4.57 -3.65
N GLY A 255 -13.24 -3.51 -3.14
CA GLY A 255 -12.25 -2.70 -3.82
C GLY A 255 -12.72 -1.98 -5.09
N PRO A 256 -13.91 -1.33 -5.11
CA PRO A 256 -14.40 -0.66 -6.31
C PRO A 256 -13.60 0.59 -6.66
N GLU A 257 -13.06 0.66 -7.87
CA GLU A 257 -12.40 1.86 -8.41
C GLU A 257 -12.90 2.19 -9.81
N TYR A 258 -13.17 3.47 -10.06
CA TYR A 258 -13.54 3.96 -11.38
C TYR A 258 -12.33 4.01 -12.31
N THR A 259 -12.54 3.65 -13.59
CA THR A 259 -11.55 4.00 -14.62
C THR A 259 -11.42 5.51 -14.76
N PRO A 260 -10.25 6.06 -15.16
CA PRO A 260 -10.05 7.49 -15.32
C PRO A 260 -11.00 8.17 -16.30
N ASP A 261 -11.56 7.42 -17.26
CA ASP A 261 -12.57 7.93 -18.21
C ASP A 261 -14.02 7.81 -17.69
N GLY A 262 -14.19 7.24 -16.48
CA GLY A 262 -15.48 7.08 -15.80
C GLY A 262 -16.44 6.07 -16.41
N LYS A 263 -16.02 5.28 -17.41
CA LYS A 263 -16.92 4.36 -18.11
C LYS A 263 -17.14 3.05 -17.37
N TRP A 264 -16.17 2.66 -16.50
CA TRP A 264 -16.21 1.41 -15.79
C TRP A 264 -15.89 1.60 -14.31
N ILE A 265 -16.43 0.71 -13.47
CA ILE A 265 -15.98 0.44 -12.12
C ILE A 265 -15.34 -0.94 -12.15
N TYR A 266 -14.08 -1.03 -11.75
CA TYR A 266 -13.42 -2.32 -11.51
C TYR A 266 -13.50 -2.64 -10.03
N PHE A 267 -13.59 -3.91 -9.73
CA PHE A 267 -13.71 -4.43 -8.36
C PHE A 267 -13.18 -5.85 -8.31
N ASN A 268 -12.93 -6.36 -7.14
CA ASN A 268 -12.61 -7.76 -6.94
C ASN A 268 -13.82 -8.54 -6.42
N SER A 269 -13.98 -9.80 -6.87
CA SER A 269 -15.10 -10.65 -6.52
C SER A 269 -14.69 -12.12 -6.45
N GLU A 270 -15.23 -12.84 -5.45
CA GLU A 270 -14.98 -14.27 -5.27
C GLU A 270 -16.05 -15.17 -5.91
N ARG A 271 -17.02 -14.60 -6.63
CA ARG A 271 -18.19 -15.30 -7.20
C ARG A 271 -17.87 -16.48 -8.12
N THR A 272 -16.63 -16.59 -8.61
CA THR A 272 -16.15 -17.70 -9.44
C THR A 272 -15.26 -18.70 -8.70
N GLY A 273 -15.23 -18.65 -7.36
CA GLY A 273 -14.56 -19.63 -6.51
C GLY A 273 -13.27 -19.15 -5.85
N HIS A 274 -12.62 -18.13 -6.39
CA HIS A 274 -11.54 -17.39 -5.76
C HIS A 274 -11.51 -15.94 -6.29
N MET A 275 -10.77 -15.08 -5.60
CA MET A 275 -10.84 -13.65 -5.84
C MET A 275 -10.23 -13.27 -7.20
N GLN A 276 -11.06 -12.68 -8.07
CA GLN A 276 -10.67 -12.19 -9.39
C GLN A 276 -11.09 -10.73 -9.59
N ILE A 277 -10.44 -10.04 -10.50
CA ILE A 277 -10.86 -8.69 -10.91
C ILE A 277 -12.03 -8.79 -11.88
N TRP A 278 -13.05 -8.01 -11.61
CA TRP A 278 -14.26 -7.82 -12.42
C TRP A 278 -14.43 -6.36 -12.79
N ARG A 279 -15.30 -6.06 -13.75
CA ARG A 279 -15.72 -4.70 -14.08
C ARG A 279 -17.20 -4.63 -14.35
N MET A 280 -17.77 -3.44 -14.21
CA MET A 280 -19.16 -3.15 -14.51
C MET A 280 -19.30 -1.69 -14.98
N HIS A 281 -20.42 -1.35 -15.61
CA HIS A 281 -20.77 0.06 -15.81
C HIS A 281 -21.09 0.75 -14.47
N PRO A 282 -21.02 2.10 -14.38
CA PRO A 282 -21.32 2.83 -13.15
C PRO A 282 -22.74 2.64 -12.60
N ASP A 283 -23.67 2.17 -13.42
CA ASP A 283 -25.04 1.80 -13.03
C ASP A 283 -25.17 0.35 -12.53
N GLY A 284 -24.05 -0.40 -12.43
CA GLY A 284 -24.03 -1.80 -12.02
C GLY A 284 -24.29 -2.81 -13.13
N SER A 285 -24.59 -2.37 -14.36
CA SER A 285 -24.83 -3.25 -15.50
C SER A 285 -23.53 -3.79 -16.13
N ALA A 286 -23.64 -4.79 -17.02
CA ALA A 286 -22.55 -5.35 -17.80
C ALA A 286 -21.38 -5.87 -16.94
N GLN A 287 -21.70 -6.60 -15.86
CA GLN A 287 -20.68 -7.20 -15.00
C GLN A 287 -19.93 -8.31 -15.74
N GLU A 288 -18.62 -8.20 -15.88
CA GLU A 288 -17.78 -9.16 -16.56
C GLU A 288 -16.44 -9.39 -15.84
N GLN A 289 -15.94 -10.61 -15.89
CA GLN A 289 -14.64 -10.99 -15.31
C GLN A 289 -13.49 -10.51 -16.18
N VAL A 290 -12.46 -9.94 -15.55
CA VAL A 290 -11.27 -9.39 -16.24
C VAL A 290 -10.06 -10.32 -16.09
N THR A 291 -9.83 -10.86 -14.90
CA THR A 291 -8.71 -11.80 -14.67
C THR A 291 -9.24 -13.24 -14.53
N HIS A 292 -8.46 -14.20 -15.08
CA HIS A 292 -8.85 -15.63 -15.16
C HIS A 292 -7.70 -16.55 -14.77
N ASP A 293 -6.81 -16.09 -13.93
CA ASP A 293 -5.64 -16.88 -13.50
C ASP A 293 -5.85 -17.53 -12.13
N GLU A 294 -4.86 -18.27 -11.65
CA GLU A 294 -4.93 -19.01 -10.39
C GLU A 294 -4.56 -18.19 -9.13
N TRP A 295 -4.25 -16.89 -9.28
CA TRP A 295 -3.95 -16.00 -8.19
C TRP A 295 -5.23 -15.41 -7.60
N ASN A 296 -5.22 -15.10 -6.30
CA ASN A 296 -6.25 -14.26 -5.69
C ASN A 296 -5.88 -12.79 -5.90
N ASN A 297 -6.63 -12.10 -6.76
CA ASN A 297 -6.37 -10.74 -7.23
C ASN A 297 -7.24 -9.72 -6.52
N TRP A 298 -6.63 -8.68 -5.92
CA TRP A 298 -7.27 -7.71 -5.06
C TRP A 298 -6.89 -6.28 -5.47
N PHE A 299 -7.77 -5.32 -5.17
CA PHE A 299 -7.54 -3.88 -5.25
C PHE A 299 -6.99 -3.40 -6.59
N PRO A 300 -7.85 -3.37 -7.64
CA PRO A 300 -7.45 -2.86 -8.95
C PRO A 300 -7.32 -1.33 -8.90
N HIS A 301 -6.12 -0.79 -9.15
CA HIS A 301 -5.86 0.64 -9.17
C HIS A 301 -5.31 1.09 -10.51
N PHE A 302 -5.97 2.09 -11.12
CA PHE A 302 -5.61 2.61 -12.43
C PHE A 302 -4.54 3.69 -12.37
N SER A 303 -3.62 3.66 -13.33
CA SER A 303 -2.78 4.83 -13.61
C SER A 303 -3.66 6.01 -14.06
N PRO A 304 -3.33 7.26 -13.70
CA PRO A 304 -4.11 8.44 -14.11
C PRO A 304 -4.33 8.56 -15.61
N ASP A 305 -3.41 8.06 -16.45
CA ASP A 305 -3.54 8.05 -17.91
C ASP A 305 -4.38 6.87 -18.46
N GLY A 306 -4.86 5.99 -17.58
CA GLY A 306 -5.70 4.84 -17.91
C GLY A 306 -5.02 3.72 -18.69
N LYS A 307 -3.70 3.74 -18.83
CA LYS A 307 -2.98 2.71 -19.61
C LYS A 307 -2.61 1.48 -18.84
N TRP A 308 -2.56 1.60 -17.53
CA TRP A 308 -2.12 0.53 -16.63
C TRP A 308 -3.10 0.34 -15.48
N MET A 309 -3.20 -0.89 -15.02
CA MET A 309 -3.86 -1.26 -13.78
C MET A 309 -2.89 -2.08 -12.94
N VAL A 310 -2.69 -1.70 -11.68
CA VAL A 310 -1.98 -2.53 -10.71
C VAL A 310 -2.98 -3.27 -9.85
N MET A 311 -2.61 -4.48 -9.41
CA MET A 311 -3.36 -5.27 -8.45
C MET A 311 -2.42 -5.99 -7.49
N LEU A 312 -2.92 -6.28 -6.30
CA LEU A 312 -2.26 -7.12 -5.31
C LEU A 312 -2.68 -8.57 -5.50
N SER A 313 -1.72 -9.48 -5.64
CA SER A 313 -2.02 -10.88 -5.88
C SER A 313 -1.39 -11.77 -4.82
N TYR A 314 -2.22 -12.61 -4.22
CA TYR A 314 -1.83 -13.66 -3.27
C TYR A 314 -1.79 -15.01 -3.97
N ASP A 315 -0.98 -15.93 -3.41
CA ASP A 315 -1.07 -17.34 -3.80
C ASP A 315 -2.49 -17.87 -3.59
N LYS A 316 -2.94 -18.75 -4.46
CA LYS A 316 -4.29 -19.35 -4.43
C LYS A 316 -4.67 -20.03 -3.13
N SER A 317 -3.70 -20.44 -2.31
CA SER A 317 -3.93 -21.06 -1.01
C SER A 317 -4.27 -20.06 0.10
N VAL A 318 -4.12 -18.75 -0.16
CA VAL A 318 -4.41 -17.70 0.83
C VAL A 318 -5.87 -17.28 0.72
N THR A 319 -6.62 -17.48 1.81
CA THR A 319 -8.03 -17.03 1.90
C THR A 319 -8.10 -15.57 2.33
N GLY A 320 -8.93 -14.78 1.66
CA GLY A 320 -9.08 -13.34 1.92
C GLY A 320 -7.84 -12.54 1.50
N HIS A 321 -7.66 -11.40 2.15
CA HIS A 321 -6.52 -10.51 1.92
C HIS A 321 -5.75 -10.19 3.21
N PRO A 322 -5.23 -11.22 3.92
CA PRO A 322 -4.55 -11.00 5.19
C PRO A 322 -3.28 -10.20 5.03
N GLU A 323 -2.88 -9.53 6.11
CA GLU A 323 -1.58 -8.90 6.24
C GLU A 323 -0.46 -9.94 6.44
N ASN A 324 0.79 -9.51 6.31
CA ASN A 324 1.99 -10.31 6.61
C ASN A 324 2.08 -11.60 5.77
N LYS A 325 1.90 -11.46 4.47
CA LYS A 325 2.01 -12.56 3.49
C LYS A 325 2.97 -12.21 2.35
N ASP A 326 3.48 -13.26 1.71
CA ASP A 326 4.17 -13.13 0.43
C ASP A 326 3.14 -12.79 -0.65
N VAL A 327 3.32 -11.65 -1.30
CA VAL A 327 2.42 -11.14 -2.33
C VAL A 327 3.18 -10.62 -3.54
N GLN A 328 2.45 -10.40 -4.60
CA GLN A 328 2.95 -9.77 -5.82
C GLN A 328 2.14 -8.50 -6.12
N LEU A 329 2.84 -7.44 -6.49
CA LEU A 329 2.26 -6.35 -7.24
C LEU A 329 2.33 -6.72 -8.72
N ARG A 330 1.18 -6.87 -9.35
CA ARG A 330 1.06 -7.26 -10.75
C ARG A 330 0.48 -6.11 -11.55
N LEU A 331 1.11 -5.82 -12.68
CA LEU A 331 0.78 -4.71 -13.56
C LEU A 331 0.12 -5.27 -14.83
N MET A 332 -1.10 -4.83 -15.12
CA MET A 332 -1.84 -5.16 -16.35
C MET A 332 -1.78 -3.98 -17.31
N SER A 333 -1.40 -4.24 -18.56
CA SER A 333 -1.56 -3.30 -19.67
C SER A 333 -3.01 -3.27 -20.11
N MET A 334 -3.63 -2.10 -20.10
CA MET A 334 -5.03 -1.93 -20.52
C MET A 334 -5.22 -2.02 -22.04
N ALA A 335 -4.14 -1.98 -22.81
CA ALA A 335 -4.18 -2.07 -24.28
C ALA A 335 -4.36 -3.51 -24.78
N ASP A 336 -3.73 -4.48 -24.10
CA ASP A 336 -3.69 -5.88 -24.54
C ASP A 336 -3.99 -6.90 -23.42
N GLY A 337 -4.24 -6.44 -22.21
CA GLY A 337 -4.52 -7.31 -21.05
C GLY A 337 -3.30 -8.08 -20.51
N LYS A 338 -2.09 -7.80 -21.03
CA LYS A 338 -0.88 -8.49 -20.58
C LYS A 338 -0.55 -8.13 -19.14
N ILE A 339 -0.34 -9.17 -18.31
CA ILE A 339 0.03 -9.02 -16.91
C ILE A 339 1.51 -9.33 -16.72
N THR A 340 2.20 -8.47 -15.98
CA THR A 340 3.60 -8.65 -15.58
C THR A 340 3.75 -8.47 -14.06
N VAL A 341 4.76 -9.08 -13.46
CA VAL A 341 5.08 -8.90 -12.04
C VAL A 341 5.97 -7.67 -11.89
N LEU A 342 5.46 -6.63 -11.23
CA LEU A 342 6.20 -5.40 -10.94
C LEU A 342 7.10 -5.56 -9.70
N ALA A 343 6.58 -6.17 -8.64
CA ALA A 343 7.34 -6.45 -7.43
C ALA A 343 6.84 -7.71 -6.72
N ARG A 344 7.77 -8.39 -6.01
CA ARG A 344 7.48 -9.43 -5.03
C ARG A 344 7.90 -8.92 -3.68
N LEU A 345 7.05 -9.07 -2.67
CA LEU A 345 7.30 -8.50 -1.34
C LEU A 345 6.53 -9.24 -0.24
N PHE A 346 6.97 -9.07 0.98
CA PHE A 346 6.20 -9.40 2.16
C PHE A 346 5.29 -8.22 2.49
N GLY A 347 3.97 -8.42 2.43
CA GLY A 347 2.98 -7.37 2.49
C GLY A 347 1.59 -7.93 2.78
N GLY A 348 0.65 -7.62 1.91
CA GLY A 348 -0.73 -8.07 2.01
C GLY A 348 -1.70 -6.92 2.13
N GLN A 349 -2.76 -7.09 2.91
CA GLN A 349 -3.63 -5.97 3.26
C GLN A 349 -2.77 -4.79 3.73
N SER A 350 -3.13 -3.60 3.32
CA SER A 350 -2.39 -2.37 3.62
C SER A 350 -1.23 -2.03 2.68
N THR A 351 -0.85 -2.92 1.79
CA THR A 351 0.22 -2.65 0.81
C THR A 351 -0.19 -1.61 -0.22
N ILE A 352 -1.36 -1.78 -0.87
CA ILE A 352 -1.93 -0.88 -1.89
C ILE A 352 -3.47 -0.84 -1.82
N ASN A 353 -4.09 -0.80 -0.64
CA ASN A 353 -5.56 -0.79 -0.52
C ASN A 353 -6.24 0.43 -1.16
N VAL A 354 -5.47 1.48 -1.48
CA VAL A 354 -5.96 2.74 -2.02
C VAL A 354 -5.16 3.13 -3.28
N PRO A 355 -5.70 4.01 -4.15
CA PRO A 355 -5.00 4.47 -5.34
C PRO A 355 -3.62 5.05 -5.01
N SER A 356 -2.57 4.41 -5.50
CA SER A 356 -1.18 4.68 -5.10
C SER A 356 -0.28 5.14 -6.24
N TRP A 357 -0.85 5.53 -7.38
CA TRP A 357 -0.12 5.99 -8.54
C TRP A 357 0.39 7.42 -8.40
N SER A 358 1.60 7.68 -8.93
CA SER A 358 2.06 9.04 -9.14
C SER A 358 1.21 9.77 -10.17
N PRO A 359 1.01 11.10 -10.03
CA PRO A 359 0.16 11.86 -10.97
C PRO A 359 0.61 11.78 -12.44
N ASP A 360 1.89 11.53 -12.69
CA ASP A 360 2.46 11.38 -14.03
C ASP A 360 2.34 9.95 -14.60
N SER A 361 1.67 9.04 -13.89
CA SER A 361 1.45 7.63 -14.29
C SER A 361 2.73 6.79 -14.43
N LYS A 362 3.87 7.24 -13.90
CA LYS A 362 5.15 6.57 -14.10
C LYS A 362 5.60 5.71 -12.93
N LYS A 363 5.05 5.95 -11.75
CA LYS A 363 5.47 5.27 -10.52
C LYS A 363 4.27 4.81 -9.71
N LEU A 364 4.49 3.73 -8.96
CA LEU A 364 3.59 3.25 -7.95
C LEU A 364 4.24 3.41 -6.58
N ALA A 365 3.48 3.86 -5.58
CA ALA A 365 3.85 3.80 -4.17
C ALA A 365 3.20 2.59 -3.51
N PHE A 366 3.89 1.97 -2.55
CA PHE A 366 3.37 0.83 -1.79
C PHE A 366 4.08 0.72 -0.46
N VAL A 367 3.50 -0.06 0.46
CA VAL A 367 4.15 -0.41 1.72
C VAL A 367 4.50 -1.88 1.73
N SER A 368 5.76 -2.19 2.06
CA SER A 368 6.20 -3.53 2.40
C SER A 368 6.50 -3.64 3.89
N TYR A 369 6.51 -4.87 4.39
CA TYR A 369 6.74 -5.15 5.79
C TYR A 369 7.94 -6.04 6.01
N GLU A 370 8.53 -5.93 7.20
CA GLU A 370 9.57 -6.83 7.69
C GLU A 370 9.25 -7.25 9.13
N LEU A 371 9.36 -8.54 9.41
CA LEU A 371 9.32 -9.07 10.75
C LEU A 371 10.76 -9.37 11.19
N LEU A 372 11.31 -8.57 12.06
CA LEU A 372 12.64 -8.76 12.61
C LEU A 372 12.55 -9.29 14.03
N PRO A 373 13.48 -10.16 14.48
CA PRO A 373 13.49 -10.61 15.86
C PRO A 373 13.43 -9.41 16.81
N ALA A 374 12.54 -9.45 17.76
CA ALA A 374 12.53 -8.46 18.82
C ALA A 374 13.90 -8.48 19.51
N GLU A 375 14.51 -7.31 19.69
CA GLU A 375 15.76 -7.21 20.42
C GLU A 375 15.54 -7.72 21.85
N THR A 376 16.30 -8.71 22.25
CA THR A 376 16.35 -9.08 23.66
C THR A 376 17.03 -7.92 24.40
N PRO A 377 16.39 -7.32 25.41
CA PRO A 377 17.05 -6.29 26.18
C PRO A 377 18.44 -6.79 26.61
N ALA A 378 19.47 -6.00 26.34
CA ALA A 378 20.80 -6.31 26.86
C ALA A 378 20.70 -6.45 28.38
N LYS A 379 21.10 -7.65 28.90
CA LYS A 379 21.16 -7.91 30.34
C LYS A 379 22.21 -7.04 31.00
#